data_bc3539b7d42f3933b7ececae3d4a0950
#
_entry.id   bc3539b7d42f3933b7ececae3d4a0950
#
_cell.length_a   1.000
_cell.length_b   1.000
_cell.length_c   1.000
_cell.angle_alpha   90.00
_cell.angle_beta   90.00
_cell.angle_gamma   90.00
#
_symmetry.space_group_name_H-M   'P 1'
#
loop_
_entity.id
_entity.type
_entity.pdbx_description
1 polymer ?
#
loop_
_entity_poly.entity_id
_entity_poly.type
_entity_poly.pdbx_seq_one_letter_code
_entity_poly.pdbx_strand_id
1 'polypeptide(L)'
;EASDVNRYKAGEVDIVYTLPINQFSQLKKTLGDEVDVSPQLATYYYEFNTTRAPFNDVRVRRALNMALDKDIIAEKVMGQGQRPAWVISQPEIGGVKLHGPDYASWPRDKRIAEAKKLLAEAGFSDSHPLSFNLLYNTSESHQRVAIAAASMWKKNLGVEAKLQNQEWKTMLDAMHTGNFDVVRYAWIADYDDASTFLNTFRTGDSENTAKY
;
A
#
# COMPACT_ATOMS: atom_id res chain seq x y z
N GLU A 1 3.98 11.54 -15.98
CA GLU A 1 5.22 10.74 -15.87
C GLU A 1 5.90 10.56 -17.23
N ALA A 2 5.27 9.91 -18.24
CA ALA A 2 5.91 9.69 -19.55
C ALA A 2 6.24 11.02 -20.29
N SER A 3 5.35 12.00 -20.19
CA SER A 3 5.56 13.35 -20.72
C SER A 3 6.80 14.01 -20.10
N ASP A 4 7.01 13.85 -18.80
CA ASP A 4 8.13 14.47 -18.09
C ASP A 4 9.48 13.86 -18.49
N VAL A 5 9.50 12.53 -18.72
CA VAL A 5 10.68 11.85 -19.28
C VAL A 5 11.03 12.37 -20.69
N ASN A 6 10.02 12.63 -21.52
CA ASN A 6 10.27 13.19 -22.86
C ASN A 6 10.82 14.63 -22.77
N ARG A 7 10.31 15.43 -21.85
CA ARG A 7 10.81 16.79 -21.59
C ARG A 7 12.25 16.77 -21.07
N TYR A 8 12.59 15.84 -20.21
CA TYR A 8 13.96 15.63 -19.74
C TYR A 8 14.91 15.31 -20.91
N LYS A 9 14.53 14.36 -21.75
CA LYS A 9 15.32 13.99 -22.93
C LYS A 9 15.46 15.13 -23.94
N ALA A 10 14.50 16.05 -23.98
CA ALA A 10 14.54 17.26 -24.81
C ALA A 10 15.33 18.42 -24.17
N GLY A 11 15.82 18.26 -22.94
CA GLY A 11 16.52 19.32 -22.21
C GLY A 11 15.62 20.45 -21.69
N GLU A 12 14.32 20.20 -21.59
CA GLU A 12 13.35 21.17 -21.09
C GLU A 12 13.22 21.21 -19.57
N VAL A 13 13.65 20.14 -18.90
CA VAL A 13 13.68 20.01 -17.44
C VAL A 13 14.94 19.29 -17.00
N ASP A 14 15.48 19.67 -15.85
CA ASP A 14 16.74 19.12 -15.31
C ASP A 14 16.51 17.84 -14.49
N ILE A 15 15.32 17.65 -13.92
CA ILE A 15 15.00 16.53 -13.03
C ILE A 15 13.59 16.02 -13.31
N VAL A 16 13.44 14.70 -13.31
CA VAL A 16 12.14 13.99 -13.27
C VAL A 16 12.07 13.16 -12.00
N TYR A 17 11.15 13.51 -11.11
CA TYR A 17 11.05 12.88 -9.80
C TYR A 17 10.44 11.47 -9.84
N THR A 18 9.50 11.21 -10.75
CA THR A 18 8.82 9.91 -10.83
C THR A 18 8.93 9.35 -12.25
N LEU A 19 9.52 8.17 -12.37
CA LEU A 19 9.65 7.48 -13.63
C LEU A 19 8.45 6.54 -13.88
N PRO A 20 7.96 6.44 -15.14
CA PRO A 20 6.92 5.50 -15.49
C PRO A 20 7.37 4.06 -15.21
N ILE A 21 6.56 3.32 -14.47
CA ILE A 21 6.88 1.95 -14.06
C ILE A 21 7.11 1.01 -15.24
N ASN A 22 6.37 1.19 -16.33
CA ASN A 22 6.50 0.40 -17.55
C ASN A 22 7.75 0.73 -18.38
N GLN A 23 8.39 1.87 -18.14
CA GLN A 23 9.60 2.31 -18.84
C GLN A 23 10.86 2.24 -17.96
N PHE A 24 10.72 2.01 -16.65
CA PHE A 24 11.81 2.10 -15.69
C PHE A 24 13.04 1.27 -16.08
N SER A 25 12.86 0.00 -16.39
CA SER A 25 13.97 -0.89 -16.77
C SER A 25 14.66 -0.43 -18.05
N GLN A 26 13.91 0.09 -19.02
CA GLN A 26 14.46 0.62 -20.27
C GLN A 26 15.20 1.94 -20.02
N LEU A 27 14.63 2.83 -19.22
CA LEU A 27 15.26 4.10 -18.85
C LEU A 27 16.56 3.88 -18.09
N LYS A 28 16.57 2.98 -17.11
CA LYS A 28 17.78 2.62 -16.38
C LYS A 28 18.88 2.06 -17.30
N LYS A 29 18.50 1.28 -18.32
CA LYS A 29 19.45 0.76 -19.31
C LYS A 29 19.98 1.82 -20.25
N THR A 30 19.16 2.81 -20.67
CA THR A 30 19.52 3.80 -21.67
C THR A 30 20.17 5.05 -21.10
N LEU A 31 19.78 5.47 -19.92
CA LEU A 31 20.28 6.66 -19.23
C LEU A 31 21.35 6.34 -18.18
N GLY A 32 21.50 5.05 -17.79
CA GLY A 32 22.56 4.62 -16.90
C GLY A 32 22.50 5.33 -15.53
N ASP A 33 23.60 6.01 -15.20
CA ASP A 33 23.79 6.70 -13.91
C ASP A 33 22.90 7.96 -13.75
N GLU A 34 22.27 8.45 -14.82
CA GLU A 34 21.27 9.52 -14.72
C GLU A 34 19.98 9.04 -14.03
N VAL A 35 19.75 7.72 -13.96
CA VAL A 35 18.64 7.13 -13.19
C VAL A 35 19.11 6.77 -11.80
N ASP A 36 18.96 7.72 -10.88
CA ASP A 36 19.23 7.49 -9.47
C ASP A 36 18.05 6.76 -8.80
N VAL A 37 18.37 5.75 -7.97
CA VAL A 37 17.42 5.00 -7.15
C VAL A 37 17.86 5.12 -5.69
N SER A 38 17.38 6.16 -5.06
CA SER A 38 17.70 6.47 -3.67
C SER A 38 16.63 5.98 -2.71
N PRO A 39 16.99 5.46 -1.52
CA PRO A 39 16.04 5.14 -0.47
C PRO A 39 15.27 6.39 -0.03
N GLN A 40 13.98 6.24 0.20
CA GLN A 40 13.13 7.28 0.76
C GLN A 40 12.48 6.78 2.04
N LEU A 41 12.45 7.60 3.08
CA LEU A 41 11.70 7.33 4.30
C LEU A 41 10.20 7.50 4.03
N ALA A 42 9.64 6.51 3.35
CA ALA A 42 8.23 6.50 2.96
C ALA A 42 7.65 5.09 3.07
N THR A 43 6.40 4.98 3.46
CA THR A 43 5.67 3.72 3.49
C THR A 43 4.39 3.84 2.69
N TYR A 44 4.20 2.90 1.75
CA TYR A 44 2.98 2.71 1.00
C TYR A 44 2.12 1.66 1.71
N TYR A 45 0.83 1.94 1.92
CA TYR A 45 -0.07 1.05 2.65
C TYR A 45 -1.52 1.17 2.20
N TYR A 46 -2.34 0.25 2.67
CA TYR A 46 -3.79 0.33 2.61
C TYR A 46 -4.36 0.62 3.99
N GLU A 47 -5.22 1.62 4.08
CA GLU A 47 -6.00 1.95 5.26
C GLU A 47 -7.35 1.24 5.21
N PHE A 48 -7.73 0.66 6.33
CA PHE A 48 -9.06 0.11 6.55
C PHE A 48 -9.87 1.09 7.39
N ASN A 49 -11.06 1.46 6.94
CA ASN A 49 -11.95 2.31 7.73
C ASN A 49 -12.46 1.51 8.94
N THR A 50 -11.87 1.71 10.10
CA THR A 50 -12.17 0.92 11.30
C THR A 50 -13.54 1.24 11.91
N THR A 51 -14.22 2.28 11.45
CA THR A 51 -15.58 2.61 11.87
C THR A 51 -16.66 1.88 11.08
N ARG A 52 -16.28 1.20 9.99
CA ARG A 52 -17.19 0.47 9.11
C ARG A 52 -17.03 -1.04 9.27
N ALA A 53 -18.17 -1.74 9.41
CA ALA A 53 -18.13 -3.18 9.27
C ALA A 53 -17.78 -3.58 7.82
N PRO A 54 -16.99 -4.64 7.59
CA PRO A 54 -16.43 -5.52 8.62
C PRO A 54 -15.04 -5.10 9.13
N PHE A 55 -14.53 -3.92 8.75
CA PHE A 55 -13.17 -3.49 9.08
C PHE A 55 -13.00 -3.01 10.53
N ASN A 56 -14.08 -2.86 11.29
CA ASN A 56 -14.05 -2.72 12.75
C ASN A 56 -13.56 -4.02 13.43
N ASP A 57 -13.64 -5.18 12.76
CA ASP A 57 -13.12 -6.45 13.24
C ASP A 57 -11.63 -6.60 12.91
N VAL A 58 -10.79 -6.71 13.92
CA VAL A 58 -9.34 -6.88 13.76
C VAL A 58 -8.97 -8.18 13.03
N ARG A 59 -9.79 -9.24 13.13
CA ARG A 59 -9.57 -10.52 12.44
C ARG A 59 -9.60 -10.34 10.93
N VAL A 60 -10.54 -9.56 10.43
CA VAL A 60 -10.65 -9.23 9.01
C VAL A 60 -9.41 -8.46 8.52
N ARG A 61 -9.00 -7.41 9.23
CA ARG A 61 -7.82 -6.63 8.87
C ARG A 61 -6.54 -7.47 8.89
N ARG A 62 -6.35 -8.32 9.90
CA ARG A 62 -5.22 -9.24 9.98
C ARG A 62 -5.22 -10.25 8.84
N ALA A 63 -6.36 -10.86 8.53
CA ALA A 63 -6.48 -11.81 7.44
C ALA A 63 -6.10 -11.22 6.09
N LEU A 64 -6.59 -10.02 5.78
CA LEU A 64 -6.25 -9.31 4.55
C LEU A 64 -4.76 -8.96 4.46
N ASN A 65 -4.14 -8.54 5.57
CA ASN A 65 -2.70 -8.26 5.60
C ASN A 65 -1.85 -9.53 5.43
N MET A 66 -2.22 -10.66 6.07
CA MET A 66 -1.52 -11.94 5.94
C MET A 66 -1.56 -12.51 4.53
N ALA A 67 -2.63 -12.23 3.78
CA ALA A 67 -2.87 -12.81 2.46
C ALA A 67 -2.10 -12.13 1.33
N LEU A 68 -1.50 -10.97 1.58
CA LEU A 68 -0.66 -10.27 0.61
C LEU A 68 0.77 -10.84 0.60
N ASP A 69 1.29 -11.08 -0.59
CA ASP A 69 2.69 -11.37 -0.82
C ASP A 69 3.41 -10.05 -1.13
N LYS A 70 3.96 -9.44 -0.08
CA LYS A 70 4.58 -8.13 -0.17
C LYS A 70 5.89 -8.13 -0.96
N ASP A 71 6.60 -9.27 -0.97
CA ASP A 71 7.81 -9.44 -1.76
C ASP A 71 7.47 -9.40 -3.26
N ILE A 72 6.42 -10.13 -3.68
CA ILE A 72 5.95 -10.08 -5.07
C ILE A 72 5.51 -8.66 -5.43
N ILE A 73 4.78 -7.96 -4.56
CA ILE A 73 4.35 -6.59 -4.83
C ILE A 73 5.56 -5.66 -5.00
N ALA A 74 6.52 -5.70 -4.09
CA ALA A 74 7.69 -4.84 -4.12
C ALA A 74 8.61 -5.14 -5.31
N GLU A 75 8.96 -6.43 -5.51
CA GLU A 75 9.99 -6.81 -6.46
C GLU A 75 9.47 -7.02 -7.89
N LYS A 76 8.25 -7.58 -8.05
CA LYS A 76 7.74 -7.99 -9.36
C LYS A 76 6.70 -7.04 -9.92
N VAL A 77 5.83 -6.46 -9.06
CA VAL A 77 4.80 -5.53 -9.52
C VAL A 77 5.40 -4.13 -9.66
N MET A 78 6.15 -3.66 -8.67
CA MET A 78 6.81 -2.35 -8.69
C MET A 78 8.19 -2.42 -9.34
N GLY A 79 9.11 -3.19 -8.82
CA GLY A 79 10.41 -3.45 -9.44
C GLY A 79 11.35 -2.24 -9.59
N GLN A 80 11.15 -1.19 -8.80
CA GLN A 80 11.91 0.06 -8.87
C GLN A 80 12.78 0.29 -7.62
N GLY A 81 13.05 -0.78 -6.84
CA GLY A 81 13.87 -0.72 -5.63
C GLY A 81 13.08 -0.69 -4.31
N GLN A 82 11.75 -0.74 -4.38
CA GLN A 82 10.91 -0.84 -3.18
C GLN A 82 11.19 -2.12 -2.40
N ARG A 83 11.04 -2.03 -1.07
CA ARG A 83 11.20 -3.16 -0.15
C ARG A 83 9.87 -3.50 0.53
N PRO A 84 9.60 -4.80 0.82
CA PRO A 84 8.40 -5.18 1.57
C PRO A 84 8.46 -4.62 3.00
N ALA A 85 7.32 -4.12 3.52
CA ALA A 85 7.21 -3.58 4.86
C ALA A 85 6.15 -4.31 5.68
N TRP A 86 6.47 -4.60 6.94
CA TRP A 86 5.57 -5.18 7.94
C TRP A 86 5.23 -4.22 9.08
N VAL A 87 5.88 -3.07 9.08
CA VAL A 87 5.68 -1.96 10.02
C VAL A 87 5.48 -0.66 9.24
N ILE A 88 4.86 0.31 9.87
CA ILE A 88 4.59 1.60 9.22
C ILE A 88 5.84 2.48 9.15
N SER A 89 6.74 2.39 10.11
CA SER A 89 7.99 3.14 10.16
C SER A 89 9.16 2.27 9.71
N GLN A 90 10.03 2.80 8.88
CA GLN A 90 11.21 2.08 8.41
C GLN A 90 12.21 1.83 9.54
N PRO A 91 12.99 0.73 9.47
CA PRO A 91 13.98 0.41 10.50
C PRO A 91 15.17 1.38 10.54
N GLU A 92 15.40 2.12 9.47
CA GLU A 92 16.49 3.10 9.31
C GLU A 92 16.17 4.46 9.94
N ILE A 93 14.90 4.77 10.20
CA ILE A 93 14.49 6.05 10.78
C ILE A 93 14.91 6.14 12.25
N GLY A 94 15.19 7.35 12.73
CA GLY A 94 15.48 7.63 14.14
C GLY A 94 14.32 7.29 15.08
N GLY A 95 14.61 7.26 16.39
CA GLY A 95 13.60 7.04 17.43
C GLY A 95 13.31 5.56 17.70
N VAL A 96 12.02 5.21 17.81
CA VAL A 96 11.57 3.89 18.24
C VAL A 96 11.66 2.86 17.11
N LYS A 97 12.31 1.72 17.39
CA LYS A 97 12.28 0.57 16.49
C LYS A 97 10.98 -0.19 16.65
N LEU A 98 10.18 -0.23 15.58
CA LEU A 98 8.96 -1.02 15.55
C LEU A 98 9.26 -2.46 15.20
N HIS A 99 8.59 -3.38 15.89
CA HIS A 99 8.62 -4.79 15.57
C HIS A 99 7.42 -5.17 14.69
N GLY A 100 7.68 -5.94 13.64
CA GLY A 100 6.61 -6.47 12.80
C GLY A 100 5.69 -7.43 13.59
N PRO A 101 4.50 -7.71 13.05
CA PRO A 101 3.62 -8.69 13.66
C PRO A 101 4.26 -10.08 13.64
N ASP A 102 3.85 -10.94 14.58
CA ASP A 102 4.36 -12.30 14.73
C ASP A 102 4.34 -13.13 13.44
N TYR A 103 3.30 -12.95 12.63
CA TYR A 103 3.14 -13.67 11.36
C TYR A 103 4.04 -13.13 10.23
N ALA A 104 4.77 -12.05 10.42
CA ALA A 104 5.69 -11.52 9.39
C ALA A 104 6.77 -12.54 9.02
N SER A 105 7.24 -13.33 10.01
CA SER A 105 8.24 -14.38 9.85
C SER A 105 7.69 -15.75 9.46
N TRP A 106 6.35 -15.91 9.37
CA TRP A 106 5.77 -17.20 9.06
C TRP A 106 5.90 -17.55 7.59
N PRO A 107 6.04 -18.85 7.26
CA PRO A 107 5.91 -19.31 5.89
C PRO A 107 4.57 -18.88 5.29
N ARG A 108 4.58 -18.57 3.99
CA ARG A 108 3.40 -18.07 3.26
C ARG A 108 2.17 -18.93 3.46
N ASP A 109 2.32 -20.26 3.34
CA ASP A 109 1.18 -21.18 3.45
C ASP A 109 0.55 -21.16 4.84
N LYS A 110 1.37 -21.02 5.89
CA LYS A 110 0.90 -20.84 7.27
C LYS A 110 0.12 -19.53 7.41
N ARG A 111 0.63 -18.42 6.83
CA ARG A 111 -0.08 -17.14 6.86
C ARG A 111 -1.45 -17.24 6.18
N ILE A 112 -1.53 -17.87 5.01
CA ILE A 112 -2.79 -18.03 4.27
C ILE A 112 -3.78 -18.93 5.03
N ALA A 113 -3.32 -20.02 5.63
CA ALA A 113 -4.17 -20.90 6.43
C ALA A 113 -4.79 -20.15 7.62
N GLU A 114 -3.98 -19.39 8.35
CA GLU A 114 -4.46 -18.58 9.49
C GLU A 114 -5.39 -17.44 9.00
N ALA A 115 -5.08 -16.79 7.89
CA ALA A 115 -5.94 -15.77 7.32
C ALA A 115 -7.34 -16.30 6.96
N LYS A 116 -7.42 -17.49 6.35
CA LYS A 116 -8.70 -18.17 6.08
C LYS A 116 -9.48 -18.46 7.34
N LYS A 117 -8.80 -18.98 8.39
CA LYS A 117 -9.40 -19.25 9.69
C LYS A 117 -9.99 -17.98 10.32
N LEU A 118 -9.23 -16.88 10.33
CA LEU A 118 -9.68 -15.59 10.88
C LEU A 118 -10.91 -15.04 10.13
N LEU A 119 -10.97 -15.17 8.80
CA LEU A 119 -12.15 -14.77 8.03
C LEU A 119 -13.35 -15.64 8.33
N ALA A 120 -13.17 -16.96 8.46
CA ALA A 120 -14.25 -17.87 8.83
C ALA A 120 -14.80 -17.55 10.23
N GLU A 121 -13.93 -17.27 11.20
CA GLU A 121 -14.33 -16.85 12.56
C GLU A 121 -15.03 -15.48 12.56
N ALA A 122 -14.76 -14.64 11.56
CA ALA A 122 -15.45 -13.34 11.35
C ALA A 122 -16.75 -13.50 10.54
N GLY A 123 -17.14 -14.73 10.14
CA GLY A 123 -18.40 -15.03 9.48
C GLY A 123 -18.34 -15.03 7.95
N PHE A 124 -17.14 -15.01 7.34
CA PHE A 124 -16.98 -15.07 5.88
C PHE A 124 -16.61 -16.47 5.42
N SER A 125 -17.17 -16.87 4.25
CA SER A 125 -16.97 -18.20 3.66
C SER A 125 -17.12 -18.13 2.14
N ASP A 126 -16.91 -19.25 1.46
CA ASP A 126 -17.12 -19.33 0.01
C ASP A 126 -18.59 -19.03 -0.39
N SER A 127 -19.56 -19.39 0.47
CA SER A 127 -20.98 -19.07 0.28
C SER A 127 -21.36 -17.65 0.70
N HIS A 128 -20.53 -16.99 1.49
CA HIS A 128 -20.70 -15.62 1.97
C HIS A 128 -19.36 -14.87 1.91
N PRO A 129 -18.85 -14.56 0.70
CA PRO A 129 -17.52 -13.95 0.55
C PRO A 129 -17.51 -12.50 1.04
N LEU A 130 -16.36 -12.10 1.61
CA LEU A 130 -16.10 -10.71 1.88
C LEU A 130 -15.97 -9.93 0.57
N SER A 131 -16.72 -8.81 0.46
CA SER A 131 -16.62 -7.89 -0.67
C SER A 131 -16.51 -6.45 -0.17
N PHE A 132 -15.65 -5.64 -0.80
CA PHE A 132 -15.45 -4.23 -0.45
C PHE A 132 -14.87 -3.43 -1.63
N ASN A 133 -14.92 -2.09 -1.52
CA ASN A 133 -14.30 -1.20 -2.47
C ASN A 133 -12.85 -0.90 -2.05
N LEU A 134 -11.90 -1.07 -2.97
CA LEU A 134 -10.52 -0.64 -2.82
C LEU A 134 -10.30 0.66 -3.60
N LEU A 135 -10.26 1.76 -2.87
CA LEU A 135 -10.09 3.09 -3.41
C LEU A 135 -8.61 3.42 -3.61
N TYR A 136 -8.27 4.01 -4.75
CA TYR A 136 -6.93 4.51 -5.05
C TYR A 136 -7.00 5.73 -5.99
N ASN A 137 -6.01 6.63 -5.89
CA ASN A 137 -5.93 7.77 -6.81
C ASN A 137 -5.30 7.38 -8.15
N THR A 138 -5.66 8.13 -9.18
CA THR A 138 -5.23 7.90 -10.56
C THR A 138 -3.70 7.90 -10.68
N SER A 139 -3.15 6.71 -10.93
CA SER A 139 -1.74 6.45 -11.22
C SER A 139 -1.59 5.03 -11.75
N GLU A 140 -0.73 4.81 -12.73
CA GLU A 140 -0.48 3.47 -13.27
C GLU A 140 0.09 2.52 -12.21
N SER A 141 1.04 2.99 -11.40
CA SER A 141 1.63 2.19 -10.32
C SER A 141 0.60 1.82 -9.26
N HIS A 142 -0.28 2.73 -8.85
CA HIS A 142 -1.33 2.42 -7.88
C HIS A 142 -2.33 1.41 -8.41
N GLN A 143 -2.70 1.54 -9.69
CA GLN A 143 -3.57 0.57 -10.34
C GLN A 143 -2.94 -0.83 -10.39
N ARG A 144 -1.66 -0.93 -10.73
CA ARG A 144 -0.94 -2.22 -10.74
C ARG A 144 -0.91 -2.88 -9.38
N VAL A 145 -0.59 -2.13 -8.34
CA VAL A 145 -0.60 -2.66 -6.96
C VAL A 145 -2.00 -3.08 -6.53
N ALA A 146 -3.03 -2.28 -6.84
CA ALA A 146 -4.41 -2.60 -6.50
C ALA A 146 -4.90 -3.88 -7.21
N ILE A 147 -4.58 -4.06 -8.50
CA ILE A 147 -4.89 -5.28 -9.25
C ILE A 147 -4.18 -6.49 -8.62
N ALA A 148 -2.89 -6.36 -8.29
CA ALA A 148 -2.13 -7.44 -7.67
C ALA A 148 -2.71 -7.83 -6.30
N ALA A 149 -3.01 -6.85 -5.44
CA ALA A 149 -3.61 -7.07 -4.13
C ALA A 149 -4.99 -7.75 -4.24
N ALA A 150 -5.87 -7.23 -5.10
CA ALA A 150 -7.19 -7.82 -5.35
C ALA A 150 -7.10 -9.27 -5.85
N SER A 151 -6.16 -9.53 -6.77
CA SER A 151 -5.90 -10.90 -7.26
C SER A 151 -5.41 -11.84 -6.15
N MET A 152 -4.49 -11.37 -5.29
CA MET A 152 -4.00 -12.15 -4.16
C MET A 152 -5.11 -12.45 -3.15
N TRP A 153 -5.94 -11.48 -2.80
CA TRP A 153 -7.09 -11.66 -1.91
C TRP A 153 -8.11 -12.63 -2.50
N LYS A 154 -8.42 -12.49 -3.80
CA LYS A 154 -9.33 -13.42 -4.47
C LYS A 154 -8.79 -14.85 -4.49
N LYS A 155 -7.53 -15.03 -4.90
CA LYS A 155 -6.88 -16.33 -4.99
C LYS A 155 -6.71 -17.00 -3.63
N ASN A 156 -6.28 -16.26 -2.62
CA ASN A 156 -5.91 -16.78 -1.33
C ASN A 156 -7.10 -16.96 -0.38
N LEU A 157 -8.10 -16.09 -0.47
CA LEU A 157 -9.18 -15.96 0.52
C LEU A 157 -10.59 -15.98 -0.07
N GLY A 158 -10.76 -15.97 -1.40
CA GLY A 158 -12.07 -15.81 -2.03
C GLY A 158 -12.65 -14.38 -1.93
N VAL A 159 -11.89 -13.42 -1.42
CA VAL A 159 -12.33 -12.03 -1.18
C VAL A 159 -12.47 -11.25 -2.48
N GLU A 160 -13.49 -10.41 -2.59
CA GLU A 160 -13.76 -9.56 -3.75
C GLU A 160 -13.46 -8.09 -3.45
N ALA A 161 -12.27 -7.63 -3.80
CA ALA A 161 -11.91 -6.21 -3.77
C ALA A 161 -12.30 -5.56 -5.11
N LYS A 162 -13.30 -4.67 -5.07
CA LYS A 162 -13.76 -3.90 -6.24
C LYS A 162 -12.89 -2.65 -6.37
N LEU A 163 -12.14 -2.56 -7.46
CA LEU A 163 -11.22 -1.46 -7.69
C LEU A 163 -11.98 -0.17 -8.02
N GLN A 164 -11.69 0.90 -7.29
CA GLN A 164 -12.30 2.20 -7.47
C GLN A 164 -11.22 3.26 -7.65
N ASN A 165 -11.15 3.83 -8.84
CA ASN A 165 -10.21 4.91 -9.16
C ASN A 165 -10.88 6.27 -8.97
N GLN A 166 -10.17 7.20 -8.34
CA GLN A 166 -10.61 8.60 -8.21
C GLN A 166 -9.45 9.56 -8.49
N GLU A 167 -9.79 10.81 -8.82
CA GLU A 167 -8.84 11.90 -8.82
C GLU A 167 -8.35 12.16 -7.39
N TRP A 168 -7.12 12.68 -7.24
CA TRP A 168 -6.45 12.83 -5.94
C TRP A 168 -7.27 13.60 -4.90
N LYS A 169 -7.80 14.77 -5.25
CA LYS A 169 -8.58 15.60 -4.32
C LYS A 169 -9.88 14.91 -3.90
N THR A 170 -10.55 14.26 -4.85
CA THR A 170 -11.78 13.50 -4.57
C THR A 170 -11.50 12.32 -3.61
N MET A 171 -10.37 11.66 -3.78
CA MET A 171 -9.96 10.60 -2.87
C MET A 171 -9.66 11.14 -1.46
N LEU A 172 -8.95 12.27 -1.35
CA LEU A 172 -8.70 12.92 -0.05
C LEU A 172 -10.00 13.32 0.65
N ASP A 173 -10.96 13.90 -0.07
CA ASP A 173 -12.28 14.23 0.47
C ASP A 173 -13.02 12.98 0.97
N ALA A 174 -12.95 11.87 0.22
CA ALA A 174 -13.50 10.59 0.65
C ALA A 174 -12.83 10.07 1.93
N MET A 175 -11.50 10.20 2.06
CA MET A 175 -10.77 9.81 3.26
C MET A 175 -11.18 10.66 4.48
N HIS A 176 -11.15 12.00 4.36
CA HIS A 176 -11.48 12.90 5.46
C HIS A 176 -12.95 12.78 5.93
N THR A 177 -13.85 12.50 5.00
CA THR A 177 -15.28 12.29 5.33
C THR A 177 -15.60 10.85 5.74
N GLY A 178 -14.62 9.93 5.71
CA GLY A 178 -14.81 8.51 6.03
C GLY A 178 -15.66 7.76 4.98
N ASN A 179 -15.71 8.26 3.75
CA ASN A 179 -16.48 7.64 2.66
C ASN A 179 -15.62 6.66 1.84
N PHE A 180 -15.04 5.69 2.51
CA PHE A 180 -14.26 4.60 1.91
C PHE A 180 -14.37 3.34 2.77
N ASP A 181 -14.10 2.18 2.16
CA ASP A 181 -13.96 0.91 2.85
C ASP A 181 -12.47 0.62 3.13
N VAL A 182 -11.71 0.51 2.05
CA VAL A 182 -10.25 0.38 2.05
C VAL A 182 -9.69 1.40 1.06
N VAL A 183 -8.66 2.14 1.47
CA VAL A 183 -8.05 3.16 0.61
C VAL A 183 -6.54 3.01 0.56
N ARG A 184 -5.97 3.26 -0.62
CA ARG A 184 -4.54 3.38 -0.83
C ARG A 184 -4.05 4.70 -0.24
N TYR A 185 -3.00 4.62 0.59
CA TYR A 185 -2.28 5.81 1.00
C TYR A 185 -0.77 5.59 1.06
N ALA A 186 -0.03 6.63 1.36
CA ALA A 186 1.39 6.56 1.64
C ALA A 186 1.76 7.75 2.53
N TRP A 187 2.71 7.55 3.42
CA TRP A 187 3.30 8.63 4.21
C TRP A 187 4.78 8.74 3.88
N ILE A 188 5.24 9.94 3.64
CA ILE A 188 6.65 10.29 3.51
C ILE A 188 7.03 11.03 4.79
N ALA A 189 8.13 10.63 5.41
CA ALA A 189 8.58 11.25 6.65
C ALA A 189 8.85 12.76 6.47
N ASP A 190 8.28 13.59 7.34
CA ASP A 190 8.55 15.02 7.38
C ASP A 190 9.88 15.33 8.07
N TYR A 191 10.36 14.41 8.92
CA TYR A 191 11.60 14.47 9.67
C TYR A 191 12.08 13.08 10.06
N ASP A 192 13.35 12.94 10.43
CA ASP A 192 13.97 11.66 10.76
C ASP A 192 13.67 11.22 12.21
N ASP A 193 12.41 10.87 12.45
CA ASP A 193 11.95 10.22 13.69
C ASP A 193 10.67 9.44 13.44
N ALA A 194 10.52 8.28 14.08
CA ALA A 194 9.36 7.39 13.90
C ALA A 194 8.01 8.05 14.20
N SER A 195 8.00 9.11 15.02
CA SER A 195 6.77 9.85 15.36
C SER A 195 6.08 10.47 14.15
N THR A 196 6.82 10.80 13.06
CA THR A 196 6.20 11.29 11.82
C THR A 196 5.18 10.29 11.25
N PHE A 197 5.43 8.98 11.39
CA PHE A 197 4.50 7.92 10.98
C PHE A 197 3.47 7.62 12.07
N LEU A 198 3.89 7.57 13.35
CA LEU A 198 3.02 7.16 14.45
C LEU A 198 1.94 8.19 14.75
N ASN A 199 2.21 9.47 14.54
CA ASN A 199 1.22 10.53 14.75
C ASN A 199 0.01 10.39 13.83
N THR A 200 0.16 9.85 12.63
CA THR A 200 -0.97 9.62 11.70
C THR A 200 -1.99 8.60 12.23
N PHE A 201 -1.71 7.91 13.31
CA PHE A 201 -2.63 6.98 14.00
C PHE A 201 -3.10 7.49 15.37
N ARG A 202 -2.69 8.70 15.79
CA ARG A 202 -3.14 9.26 17.07
C ARG A 202 -4.63 9.61 17.02
N THR A 203 -5.33 9.29 18.09
CA THR A 203 -6.71 9.74 18.27
C THR A 203 -6.79 11.27 18.20
N GLY A 204 -7.65 11.79 17.31
CA GLY A 204 -7.83 13.23 17.10
C GLY A 204 -6.87 13.87 16.10
N ASP A 205 -5.89 13.13 15.57
CA ASP A 205 -5.06 13.61 14.47
C ASP A 205 -5.87 13.67 13.16
N SER A 206 -5.68 14.73 12.36
CA SER A 206 -6.37 14.90 11.08
C SER A 206 -6.04 13.83 10.08
N GLU A 207 -4.80 13.32 10.12
CA GLU A 207 -4.31 12.27 9.23
C GLU A 207 -4.80 10.87 9.64
N ASN A 208 -5.35 10.70 10.85
CA ASN A 208 -5.97 9.45 11.27
C ASN A 208 -7.34 9.26 10.59
N THR A 209 -7.36 9.18 9.26
CA THR A 209 -8.58 9.00 8.47
C THR A 209 -9.20 7.63 8.66
N ALA A 210 -8.40 6.62 8.96
CA ALA A 210 -8.83 5.25 9.26
C ALA A 210 -9.50 5.10 10.63
N LYS A 211 -9.37 6.09 11.51
CA LYS A 211 -9.94 6.12 12.88
C LYS A 211 -9.47 4.96 13.77
N TYR A 212 -8.16 4.68 13.73
CA TYR A 212 -7.49 3.75 14.64
C TYR A 212 -7.56 4.22 16.11
#